data_36f242f9abb35fa44711f3d3381e4793
#
_entry.id   36f242f9abb35fa44711f3d3381e4793
#
_cell.length_a   1.000
_cell.length_b   1.000
_cell.length_c   1.000
_cell.angle_alpha   90.00
_cell.angle_beta   90.00
_cell.angle_gamma   90.00
#
_symmetry.space_group_name_H-M   'P 1'
#
loop_
_entity.id
_entity.type
_entity.pdbx_description
1 polymer ?
#
loop_
_entity_poly.entity_id
_entity_poly.type
_entity_poly.pdbx_seq_one_letter_code
_entity_poly.pdbx_strand_id
1 'polypeptide(L)'
;MIRFVSKADVPALLDIYRHYISTIVTFEYVLPGGEEFARRVDAVSQVYPYLVLEQDGRVLGYAYAHPIAERAAYGWGAELSIYLHPDAAGRGAGTRLYRVLMELLRLQGVRTVYGLVSSPNPASEGLHTAMGFRLMGVQQKAGYKNGRWIDLLWFEKAIAPYTPAPAPLVPVGRLPGEQVRAVLDSF
;
A
#
# COMPACT_ATOMS: atom_id res chain seq x y z
N MET A 1 -6.14 1.96 16.15
CA MET A 1 -6.66 0.66 15.65
C MET A 1 -6.43 0.58 14.15
N ILE A 2 -6.09 -0.61 13.61
CA ILE A 2 -6.06 -0.84 12.15
C ILE A 2 -7.27 -1.69 11.78
N ARG A 3 -7.97 -1.32 10.73
CA ARG A 3 -9.15 -2.03 10.23
C ARG A 3 -9.25 -1.93 8.71
N PHE A 4 -10.12 -2.71 8.11
CA PHE A 4 -10.45 -2.53 6.70
C PHE A 4 -11.15 -1.20 6.46
N VAL A 5 -10.94 -0.68 5.25
CA VAL A 5 -11.62 0.51 4.75
C VAL A 5 -13.12 0.28 4.61
N SER A 6 -13.89 1.32 4.83
CA SER A 6 -15.33 1.38 4.52
C SER A 6 -15.63 2.53 3.55
N LYS A 7 -16.80 2.52 2.94
CA LYS A 7 -17.22 3.64 2.06
C LYS A 7 -17.25 4.98 2.80
N ALA A 8 -17.54 4.96 4.09
CA ALA A 8 -17.56 6.17 4.92
C ALA A 8 -16.17 6.82 5.10
N ASP A 9 -15.10 6.06 4.87
CA ASP A 9 -13.73 6.58 5.02
C ASP A 9 -13.25 7.40 3.82
N VAL A 10 -13.88 7.26 2.65
CA VAL A 10 -13.44 7.90 1.40
C VAL A 10 -13.12 9.39 1.54
N PRO A 11 -13.94 10.22 2.21
CA PRO A 11 -13.61 11.64 2.41
C PRO A 11 -12.30 11.84 3.20
N ALA A 12 -12.06 11.04 4.24
CA ALA A 12 -10.84 11.12 5.05
C ALA A 12 -9.60 10.64 4.27
N LEU A 13 -9.75 9.60 3.45
CA LEU A 13 -8.68 9.13 2.58
C LEU A 13 -8.30 10.20 1.55
N LEU A 14 -9.27 10.86 0.94
CA LEU A 14 -9.05 11.96 -0.01
C LEU A 14 -8.37 13.16 0.66
N ASP A 15 -8.76 13.47 1.91
CA ASP A 15 -8.14 14.55 2.66
C ASP A 15 -6.65 14.25 2.92
N ILE A 16 -6.32 13.02 3.31
CA ILE A 16 -4.93 12.56 3.43
C ILE A 16 -4.21 12.65 2.07
N TYR A 17 -4.82 12.14 0.99
CA TYR A 17 -4.20 12.12 -0.33
C TYR A 17 -3.93 13.52 -0.88
N ARG A 18 -4.77 14.49 -0.55
CA ARG A 18 -4.63 15.91 -0.94
C ARG A 18 -3.26 16.47 -0.55
N HIS A 19 -2.70 16.08 0.59
CA HIS A 19 -1.36 16.54 1.04
C HIS A 19 -0.24 16.12 0.10
N TYR A 20 -0.46 15.10 -0.73
CA TYR A 20 0.56 14.55 -1.63
C TYR A 20 0.45 15.06 -3.07
N ILE A 21 -0.69 15.64 -3.47
CA ILE A 21 -0.91 16.11 -4.86
C ILE A 21 0.11 17.16 -5.30
N SER A 22 0.52 18.07 -4.41
CA SER A 22 1.55 19.08 -4.72
C SER A 22 2.99 18.55 -4.64
N THR A 23 3.19 17.32 -4.17
CA THR A 23 4.50 16.70 -3.99
C THR A 23 4.83 15.73 -5.13
N ILE A 24 6.05 15.20 -5.14
CA ILE A 24 6.46 14.14 -6.06
C ILE A 24 6.05 12.74 -5.59
N VAL A 25 5.49 12.58 -4.39
CA VAL A 25 5.14 11.28 -3.80
C VAL A 25 4.07 10.57 -4.63
N THR A 26 3.16 11.30 -5.24
CA THR A 26 2.26 10.79 -6.27
C THR A 26 2.55 11.46 -7.60
N PHE A 27 2.35 10.73 -8.71
CA PHE A 27 2.47 11.27 -10.05
C PHE A 27 1.15 11.88 -10.57
N GLU A 28 0.08 11.86 -9.78
CA GLU A 28 -1.15 12.58 -10.13
C GLU A 28 -0.97 14.09 -9.99
N TYR A 29 -1.52 14.82 -10.97
CA TYR A 29 -1.48 16.28 -11.02
C TYR A 29 -2.68 16.92 -10.35
N VAL A 30 -3.80 16.20 -10.29
CA VAL A 30 -5.10 16.68 -9.80
C VAL A 30 -5.67 15.69 -8.80
N LEU A 31 -6.26 16.19 -7.74
CA LEU A 31 -6.97 15.35 -6.78
C LEU A 31 -8.17 14.70 -7.46
N PRO A 32 -8.33 13.38 -7.43
CA PRO A 32 -9.50 12.72 -8.00
C PRO A 32 -10.79 13.14 -7.29
N GLY A 33 -11.90 13.09 -8.01
CA GLY A 33 -13.22 13.31 -7.41
C GLY A 33 -13.61 12.18 -6.45
N GLY A 34 -14.50 12.48 -5.49
CA GLY A 34 -14.90 11.52 -4.46
C GLY A 34 -15.46 10.22 -5.02
N GLU A 35 -16.32 10.28 -6.05
CA GLU A 35 -16.88 9.09 -6.70
C GLU A 35 -15.82 8.25 -7.42
N GLU A 36 -14.89 8.91 -8.10
CA GLU A 36 -13.79 8.23 -8.77
C GLU A 36 -12.90 7.52 -7.74
N PHE A 37 -12.53 8.21 -6.68
CA PHE A 37 -11.72 7.65 -5.63
C PHE A 37 -12.42 6.47 -4.94
N ALA A 38 -13.72 6.58 -4.67
CA ALA A 38 -14.52 5.49 -4.11
C ALA A 38 -14.51 4.24 -5.02
N ARG A 39 -14.64 4.42 -6.35
CA ARG A 39 -14.55 3.31 -7.29
C ARG A 39 -13.16 2.64 -7.26
N ARG A 40 -12.08 3.42 -7.14
CA ARG A 40 -10.70 2.87 -7.01
C ARG A 40 -10.57 2.04 -5.73
N VAL A 41 -11.07 2.55 -4.60
CA VAL A 41 -11.07 1.84 -3.31
C VAL A 41 -11.87 0.55 -3.40
N ASP A 42 -13.09 0.60 -3.94
CA ASP A 42 -13.96 -0.57 -4.11
C ASP A 42 -13.29 -1.64 -4.99
N ALA A 43 -12.71 -1.25 -6.13
CA ALA A 43 -12.06 -2.17 -7.06
C ALA A 43 -10.88 -2.92 -6.41
N VAL A 44 -10.03 -2.21 -5.67
CA VAL A 44 -8.91 -2.82 -4.94
C VAL A 44 -9.41 -3.75 -3.83
N SER A 45 -10.39 -3.30 -3.04
CA SER A 45 -10.90 -4.01 -1.86
C SER A 45 -11.61 -5.34 -2.20
N GLN A 46 -12.01 -5.55 -3.45
CA GLN A 46 -12.56 -6.85 -3.89
C GLN A 46 -11.54 -7.98 -3.84
N VAL A 47 -10.27 -7.66 -4.04
CA VAL A 47 -9.20 -8.66 -4.17
C VAL A 47 -8.15 -8.51 -3.07
N TYR A 48 -7.68 -7.29 -2.83
CA TYR A 48 -6.57 -7.00 -1.92
C TYR A 48 -7.01 -6.29 -0.64
N PRO A 49 -6.26 -6.43 0.47
CA PRO A 49 -6.51 -5.64 1.67
C PRO A 49 -6.36 -4.15 1.38
N TYR A 50 -7.34 -3.38 1.83
CA TYR A 50 -7.30 -1.92 1.90
C TYR A 50 -7.53 -1.52 3.36
N LEU A 51 -6.50 -1.01 4.03
CA LEU A 51 -6.47 -0.80 5.47
C LEU A 51 -6.45 0.69 5.81
N VAL A 52 -7.12 1.05 6.90
CA VAL A 52 -7.02 2.37 7.52
C VAL A 52 -6.44 2.27 8.92
N LEU A 53 -5.66 3.25 9.29
CA LEU A 53 -5.23 3.49 10.67
C LEU A 53 -6.14 4.54 11.27
N GLU A 54 -6.91 4.13 12.27
CA GLU A 54 -7.80 5.03 13.02
C GLU A 54 -7.28 5.24 14.44
N GLN A 55 -7.30 6.47 14.89
CA GLN A 55 -7.01 6.87 16.27
C GLN A 55 -7.98 7.96 16.68
N ASP A 56 -8.62 7.78 17.84
CA ASP A 56 -9.58 8.75 18.41
C ASP A 56 -10.69 9.17 17.44
N GLY A 57 -11.21 8.20 16.68
CA GLY A 57 -12.26 8.41 15.67
C GLY A 57 -11.81 9.10 14.38
N ARG A 58 -10.50 9.35 14.20
CA ARG A 58 -9.92 9.95 12.98
C ARG A 58 -9.10 8.94 12.22
N VAL A 59 -9.27 8.90 10.91
CA VAL A 59 -8.38 8.17 10.00
C VAL A 59 -7.09 8.99 9.82
N LEU A 60 -5.96 8.42 10.24
CA LEU A 60 -4.65 9.05 10.18
C LEU A 60 -3.72 8.46 9.12
N GLY A 61 -4.16 7.47 8.40
CA GLY A 61 -3.40 6.87 7.30
C GLY A 61 -4.12 5.68 6.71
N TYR A 62 -3.66 5.27 5.55
CA TYR A 62 -4.15 4.08 4.89
C TYR A 62 -3.05 3.41 4.08
N ALA A 63 -3.17 2.10 3.90
CA ALA A 63 -2.30 1.31 3.05
C ALA A 63 -3.11 0.23 2.33
N TYR A 64 -2.70 -0.07 1.11
CA TYR A 64 -3.35 -1.07 0.29
C TYR A 64 -2.35 -1.76 -0.62
N ALA A 65 -2.79 -2.85 -1.26
CA ALA A 65 -2.01 -3.52 -2.28
C ALA A 65 -2.80 -3.58 -3.60
N HIS A 66 -2.08 -3.71 -4.70
CA HIS A 66 -2.67 -3.96 -6.01
C HIS A 66 -1.74 -4.84 -6.86
N PRO A 67 -2.21 -5.40 -8.00
CA PRO A 67 -1.36 -6.22 -8.85
C PRO A 67 -0.12 -5.46 -9.33
N ILE A 68 1.04 -6.12 -9.34
CA ILE A 68 2.25 -5.54 -9.94
C ILE A 68 2.13 -5.42 -11.46
N ALA A 69 1.36 -6.32 -12.10
CA ALA A 69 1.07 -6.32 -13.53
C ALA A 69 -0.16 -7.19 -13.83
N GLU A 70 -0.77 -7.00 -15.00
CA GLU A 70 -2.05 -7.63 -15.37
C GLU A 70 -1.95 -9.12 -15.72
N ARG A 71 -0.78 -9.62 -16.18
CA ARG A 71 -0.65 -11.01 -16.64
C ARG A 71 -0.67 -11.98 -15.47
N ALA A 72 -1.36 -13.11 -15.63
CA ALA A 72 -1.60 -14.12 -14.59
C ALA A 72 -0.32 -14.66 -13.90
N ALA A 73 0.80 -14.72 -14.62
CA ALA A 73 2.07 -15.14 -14.05
C ALA A 73 2.62 -14.21 -12.95
N TYR A 74 2.13 -12.98 -12.86
CA TYR A 74 2.44 -12.04 -11.78
C TYR A 74 1.55 -12.19 -10.54
N GLY A 75 0.60 -13.12 -10.52
CA GLY A 75 -0.44 -13.26 -9.50
C GLY A 75 0.06 -13.49 -8.06
N TRP A 76 1.35 -13.79 -7.86
CA TRP A 76 1.98 -13.95 -6.53
C TRP A 76 2.82 -12.73 -6.10
N GLY A 77 2.79 -11.66 -6.88
CA GLY A 77 3.39 -10.37 -6.57
C GLY A 77 2.33 -9.30 -6.33
N ALA A 78 2.58 -8.39 -5.39
CA ALA A 78 1.70 -7.24 -5.14
C ALA A 78 2.51 -5.98 -4.88
N GLU A 79 2.06 -4.85 -5.44
CA GLU A 79 2.62 -3.54 -5.14
C GLU A 79 1.89 -2.94 -3.93
N LEU A 80 2.64 -2.34 -3.01
CA LEU A 80 2.13 -1.69 -1.81
C LEU A 80 2.09 -0.17 -1.98
N SER A 81 1.00 0.43 -1.53
CA SER A 81 0.87 1.88 -1.41
C SER A 81 0.53 2.28 0.01
N ILE A 82 1.08 3.40 0.47
CA ILE A 82 0.82 3.94 1.80
C ILE A 82 0.79 5.47 1.78
N TYR A 83 -0.19 6.04 2.47
CA TYR A 83 -0.33 7.48 2.66
C TYR A 83 -0.71 7.75 4.12
N LEU A 84 0.00 8.69 4.74
CA LEU A 84 -0.21 9.06 6.15
C LEU A 84 -0.61 10.53 6.25
N HIS A 85 -1.52 10.84 7.17
CA HIS A 85 -1.75 12.21 7.56
C HIS A 85 -0.45 12.78 8.18
N PRO A 86 -0.11 14.07 7.98
CA PRO A 86 1.09 14.66 8.58
C PRO A 86 1.22 14.42 10.10
N ASP A 87 0.11 14.43 10.83
CA ASP A 87 0.07 14.19 12.28
C ASP A 87 0.51 12.77 12.68
N ALA A 88 0.48 11.81 11.76
CA ALA A 88 0.87 10.43 12.02
C ALA A 88 2.30 10.10 11.57
N ALA A 89 2.96 11.02 10.85
CA ALA A 89 4.30 10.80 10.33
C ALA A 89 5.33 10.68 11.47
N GLY A 90 6.34 9.82 11.28
CA GLY A 90 7.43 9.63 12.25
C GLY A 90 7.05 8.89 13.55
N ARG A 91 5.79 8.41 13.70
CA ARG A 91 5.28 7.74 14.90
C ARG A 91 5.11 6.22 14.75
N GLY A 92 5.75 5.61 13.78
CA GLY A 92 5.65 4.17 13.51
C GLY A 92 4.36 3.73 12.81
N ALA A 93 3.48 4.67 12.44
CA ALA A 93 2.22 4.38 11.77
C ALA A 93 2.39 3.60 10.46
N GLY A 94 3.35 3.97 9.64
CA GLY A 94 3.67 3.29 8.38
C GLY A 94 4.14 1.85 8.59
N THR A 95 5.02 1.64 9.57
CA THR A 95 5.51 0.31 9.94
C THR A 95 4.37 -0.61 10.39
N ARG A 96 3.45 -0.09 11.22
CA ARG A 96 2.28 -0.85 11.68
C ARG A 96 1.36 -1.23 10.53
N LEU A 97 0.98 -0.27 9.68
CA LEU A 97 0.13 -0.53 8.50
C LEU A 97 0.76 -1.57 7.56
N TYR A 98 2.05 -1.43 7.26
CA TYR A 98 2.74 -2.36 6.36
C TYR A 98 2.87 -3.77 6.96
N ARG A 99 3.09 -3.91 8.27
CA ARG A 99 3.13 -5.23 8.92
C ARG A 99 1.80 -5.95 8.78
N VAL A 100 0.69 -5.30 9.12
CA VAL A 100 -0.66 -5.87 8.96
C VAL A 100 -0.95 -6.20 7.50
N LEU A 101 -0.66 -5.27 6.58
CA LEU A 101 -0.89 -5.46 5.16
C LEU A 101 -0.13 -6.68 4.62
N MET A 102 1.16 -6.79 4.92
CA MET A 102 2.00 -7.91 4.45
C MET A 102 1.55 -9.26 5.03
N GLU A 103 1.11 -9.31 6.29
CA GLU A 103 0.58 -10.56 6.87
C GLU A 103 -0.73 -10.99 6.20
N LEU A 104 -1.65 -10.08 5.91
CA LEU A 104 -2.86 -10.38 5.16
C LEU A 104 -2.54 -10.85 3.74
N LEU A 105 -1.59 -10.22 3.07
CA LEU A 105 -1.11 -10.65 1.75
C LEU A 105 -0.47 -12.04 1.78
N ARG A 106 0.29 -12.35 2.82
CA ARG A 106 0.86 -13.69 3.03
C ARG A 106 -0.24 -14.75 3.17
N LEU A 107 -1.32 -14.44 3.90
CA LEU A 107 -2.51 -15.31 3.99
C LEU A 107 -3.21 -15.49 2.65
N GLN A 108 -3.23 -14.47 1.80
CA GLN A 108 -3.78 -14.56 0.44
C GLN A 108 -2.94 -15.45 -0.50
N GLY A 109 -1.68 -15.73 -0.15
CA GLY A 109 -0.76 -16.48 -0.99
C GLY A 109 0.25 -15.62 -1.77
N VAL A 110 0.29 -14.30 -1.54
CA VAL A 110 1.34 -13.43 -2.10
C VAL A 110 2.72 -13.87 -1.60
N ARG A 111 3.70 -13.86 -2.48
CA ARG A 111 5.08 -14.29 -2.20
C ARG A 111 6.04 -13.12 -2.12
N THR A 112 5.85 -12.14 -2.99
CA THR A 112 6.71 -10.96 -3.07
C THR A 112 5.87 -9.70 -3.05
N VAL A 113 6.32 -8.73 -2.27
CA VAL A 113 5.74 -7.39 -2.28
C VAL A 113 6.74 -6.37 -2.81
N TYR A 114 6.22 -5.35 -3.47
CA TYR A 114 6.99 -4.28 -4.10
C TYR A 114 6.56 -2.94 -3.53
N GLY A 115 7.51 -2.01 -3.46
CA GLY A 115 7.25 -0.61 -3.17
C GLY A 115 7.88 0.26 -4.24
N LEU A 116 7.10 1.12 -4.85
CA LEU A 116 7.56 2.08 -5.86
C LEU A 116 7.64 3.46 -5.21
N VAL A 117 8.85 3.99 -5.11
CA VAL A 117 9.12 5.22 -4.36
C VAL A 117 9.72 6.28 -5.28
N SER A 118 9.03 7.40 -5.43
CA SER A 118 9.57 8.57 -6.14
C SER A 118 10.76 9.15 -5.38
N SER A 119 11.85 9.43 -6.05
CA SER A 119 13.08 9.92 -5.41
C SER A 119 13.33 11.41 -5.74
N PRO A 120 13.75 12.20 -4.72
CA PRO A 120 14.04 11.84 -3.33
C PRO A 120 12.78 11.75 -2.44
N ASN A 121 12.69 10.71 -1.64
CA ASN A 121 11.66 10.55 -0.62
C ASN A 121 12.22 9.81 0.60
N PRO A 122 13.05 10.49 1.44
CA PRO A 122 13.78 9.86 2.55
C PRO A 122 12.87 9.12 3.53
N ALA A 123 11.65 9.60 3.76
CA ALA A 123 10.70 8.96 4.68
C ALA A 123 10.25 7.58 4.16
N SER A 124 9.90 7.50 2.88
CA SER A 124 9.49 6.23 2.26
C SER A 124 10.67 5.28 2.05
N GLU A 125 11.81 5.80 1.59
CA GLU A 125 13.05 5.02 1.43
C GLU A 125 13.47 4.41 2.78
N GLY A 126 13.45 5.21 3.86
CA GLY A 126 13.74 4.76 5.22
C GLY A 126 12.76 3.71 5.73
N LEU A 127 11.46 3.87 5.46
CA LEU A 127 10.45 2.88 5.81
C LEU A 127 10.72 1.53 5.13
N HIS A 128 10.92 1.52 3.80
CA HIS A 128 11.16 0.29 3.06
C HIS A 128 12.44 -0.40 3.54
N THR A 129 13.53 0.35 3.73
CA THR A 129 14.79 -0.20 4.25
C THR A 129 14.62 -0.80 5.64
N ALA A 130 13.97 -0.07 6.57
CA ALA A 130 13.73 -0.54 7.94
C ALA A 130 12.80 -1.77 7.99
N MET A 131 11.90 -1.91 7.02
CA MET A 131 11.03 -3.06 6.87
C MET A 131 11.70 -4.26 6.17
N GLY A 132 12.97 -4.16 5.81
CA GLY A 132 13.75 -5.21 5.19
C GLY A 132 13.47 -5.43 3.69
N PHE A 133 12.98 -4.39 3.00
CA PHE A 133 12.97 -4.37 1.54
C PHE A 133 14.38 -4.11 1.03
N ARG A 134 14.71 -4.69 -0.13
CA ARG A 134 15.94 -4.35 -0.87
C ARG A 134 15.60 -3.50 -2.09
N LEU A 135 16.46 -2.56 -2.42
CA LEU A 135 16.39 -1.83 -3.68
C LEU A 135 16.76 -2.79 -4.82
N MET A 136 15.85 -3.02 -5.76
CA MET A 136 16.10 -3.89 -6.92
C MET A 136 16.53 -3.10 -8.17
N GLY A 137 16.19 -1.82 -8.24
CA GLY A 137 16.55 -0.98 -9.37
C GLY A 137 16.02 0.44 -9.29
N VAL A 138 16.48 1.27 -10.22
CA VAL A 138 16.04 2.66 -10.39
C VAL A 138 15.57 2.86 -11.82
N GLN A 139 14.31 3.26 -11.96
CA GLN A 139 13.78 3.71 -13.24
C GLN A 139 14.03 5.21 -13.35
N GLN A 140 15.05 5.57 -14.14
CA GLN A 140 15.42 6.96 -14.32
C GLN A 140 14.36 7.72 -15.11
N LYS A 141 14.07 8.96 -14.67
CA LYS A 141 13.14 9.86 -15.37
C LYS A 141 11.76 9.20 -15.65
N ALA A 142 11.26 8.45 -14.67
CA ALA A 142 10.01 7.71 -14.76
C ALA A 142 8.78 8.61 -14.93
N GLY A 143 8.80 9.81 -14.35
CA GLY A 143 7.71 10.77 -14.44
C GLY A 143 8.23 12.21 -14.47
N TYR A 144 7.41 13.13 -14.97
CA TYR A 144 7.71 14.56 -14.94
C TYR A 144 6.71 15.27 -14.03
N LYS A 145 7.17 16.01 -13.03
CA LYS A 145 6.30 16.75 -12.11
C LYS A 145 7.04 17.90 -11.45
N ASN A 146 6.34 18.97 -11.14
CA ASN A 146 6.90 20.17 -10.49
C ASN A 146 8.15 20.71 -11.24
N GLY A 147 8.11 20.72 -12.57
CA GLY A 147 9.17 21.25 -13.41
C GLY A 147 10.41 20.37 -13.56
N ARG A 148 10.39 19.11 -13.12
CA ARG A 148 11.54 18.20 -13.19
C ARG A 148 11.15 16.75 -13.49
N TRP A 149 12.10 16.00 -14.04
CA TRP A 149 12.03 14.56 -14.14
C TRP A 149 12.29 13.89 -12.79
N ILE A 150 11.52 12.87 -12.48
CA ILE A 150 11.55 12.17 -11.20
C ILE A 150 11.95 10.71 -11.45
N ASP A 151 12.92 10.24 -10.69
CA ASP A 151 13.30 8.83 -10.69
C ASP A 151 12.35 8.03 -9.79
N LEU A 152 12.15 6.76 -10.12
CA LEU A 152 11.34 5.83 -9.35
C LEU A 152 12.21 4.68 -8.86
N LEU A 153 12.30 4.54 -7.55
CA LEU A 153 13.03 3.45 -6.89
C LEU A 153 12.10 2.25 -6.76
N TRP A 154 12.57 1.10 -7.18
CA TRP A 154 11.86 -0.17 -7.06
C TRP A 154 12.43 -0.96 -5.88
N PHE A 155 11.65 -1.11 -4.83
CA PHE A 155 11.96 -1.94 -3.68
C PHE A 155 11.19 -3.26 -3.78
N GLU A 156 11.79 -4.37 -3.30
CA GLU A 156 11.12 -5.65 -3.21
C GLU A 156 11.40 -6.35 -1.88
N LYS A 157 10.46 -7.19 -1.46
CA LYS A 157 10.62 -8.07 -0.29
C LYS A 157 9.87 -9.37 -0.49
N ALA A 158 10.56 -10.51 -0.32
CA ALA A 158 9.89 -11.80 -0.18
C ALA A 158 9.21 -11.89 1.20
N ILE A 159 7.92 -12.23 1.22
CA ILE A 159 7.11 -12.34 2.45
C ILE A 159 6.68 -13.80 2.73
N ALA A 160 6.89 -14.70 1.79
CA ALA A 160 6.64 -16.13 1.96
C ALA A 160 7.57 -16.96 1.05
N PRO A 161 7.83 -18.26 1.37
CA PRO A 161 8.65 -19.12 0.55
C PRO A 161 8.06 -19.34 -0.85
N TYR A 162 8.92 -19.48 -1.85
CA TYR A 162 8.53 -19.91 -3.19
C TYR A 162 8.40 -21.43 -3.23
N THR A 163 7.22 -21.91 -3.61
CA THR A 163 6.93 -23.35 -3.75
C THR A 163 6.85 -23.73 -5.23
N PRO A 164 7.16 -24.98 -5.62
CA PRO A 164 7.12 -25.42 -7.02
C PRO A 164 5.74 -25.31 -7.67
N ALA A 165 4.66 -25.41 -6.90
CA ALA A 165 3.29 -25.32 -7.38
C ALA A 165 2.47 -24.43 -6.43
N PRO A 166 2.60 -23.09 -6.54
CA PRO A 166 1.89 -22.20 -5.64
C PRO A 166 0.38 -22.22 -5.93
N ALA A 167 -0.43 -22.29 -4.87
CA ALA A 167 -1.88 -22.14 -5.01
C ALA A 167 -2.22 -20.74 -5.55
N PRO A 168 -3.34 -20.60 -6.29
CA PRO A 168 -3.83 -19.28 -6.70
C PRO A 168 -4.06 -18.33 -5.53
N LEU A 169 -3.94 -17.04 -5.78
CA LEU A 169 -4.24 -15.99 -4.81
C LEU A 169 -5.69 -16.09 -4.32
N VAL A 170 -5.88 -16.03 -3.01
CA VAL A 170 -7.20 -16.00 -2.39
C VAL A 170 -7.62 -14.55 -2.19
N PRO A 171 -8.75 -14.08 -2.77
CA PRO A 171 -9.26 -12.74 -2.50
C PRO A 171 -9.48 -12.48 -1.01
N VAL A 172 -9.21 -11.26 -0.55
CA VAL A 172 -9.23 -10.90 0.88
C VAL A 172 -10.55 -11.25 1.57
N GLY A 173 -11.68 -11.06 0.90
CA GLY A 173 -13.01 -11.39 1.44
C GLY A 173 -13.29 -12.90 1.60
N ARG A 174 -12.40 -13.77 1.10
CA ARG A 174 -12.48 -15.23 1.25
C ARG A 174 -11.50 -15.81 2.25
N LEU A 175 -10.70 -14.97 2.90
CA LEU A 175 -9.77 -15.40 3.95
C LEU A 175 -10.56 -15.86 5.19
N PRO A 176 -10.04 -16.86 5.96
CA PRO A 176 -10.65 -17.27 7.21
C PRO A 176 -10.74 -16.12 8.22
N GLY A 177 -11.97 -15.80 8.67
CA GLY A 177 -12.21 -14.62 9.52
C GLY A 177 -11.43 -14.63 10.84
N GLU A 178 -11.16 -15.80 11.42
CA GLU A 178 -10.30 -15.90 12.63
C GLU A 178 -8.87 -15.48 12.37
N GLN A 179 -8.28 -15.91 11.23
CA GLN A 179 -6.91 -15.54 10.86
C GLN A 179 -6.82 -14.04 10.57
N VAL A 180 -7.82 -13.49 9.89
CA VAL A 180 -7.88 -12.05 9.61
C VAL A 180 -7.95 -11.26 10.91
N ARG A 181 -8.83 -11.64 11.86
CA ARG A 181 -8.91 -10.99 13.17
C ARG A 181 -7.61 -11.09 13.95
N ALA A 182 -7.00 -12.28 14.01
CA ALA A 182 -5.72 -12.48 14.67
C ALA A 182 -4.63 -11.54 14.13
N VAL A 183 -4.59 -11.31 12.81
CA VAL A 183 -3.64 -10.35 12.20
C VAL A 183 -3.97 -8.92 12.57
N LEU A 184 -5.24 -8.50 12.50
CA LEU A 184 -5.63 -7.13 12.84
C LEU A 184 -5.38 -6.79 14.32
N ASP A 185 -5.54 -7.76 15.21
CA ASP A 185 -5.37 -7.60 16.67
C ASP A 185 -3.90 -7.69 17.12
N SER A 186 -3.00 -8.19 16.25
CA SER A 186 -1.58 -8.42 16.60
C SER A 186 -0.71 -7.15 16.58
N PHE A 187 -1.19 -6.02 16.06
CA PHE A 187 -0.44 -4.79 15.80
C PHE A 187 -1.25 -3.54 16.20
#